data_72dce7e4146e8f1dee89e2e08c8fd2a8
#
_entry.id   72dce7e4146e8f1dee89e2e08c8fd2a8
#
_cell.length_a   1.000
_cell.length_b   1.000
_cell.length_c   1.000
_cell.angle_alpha   90.00
_cell.angle_beta   90.00
_cell.angle_gamma   90.00
#
_symmetry.space_group_name_H-M   'P 1'
#
loop_
_entity.id
_entity.type
_entity.pdbx_description
1 polymer ?
#
loop_
_entity_poly.entity_id
_entity_poly.type
_entity_poly.pdbx_seq_one_letter_code
_entity_poly.pdbx_strand_id
1 'polypeptide(L)'
;IVWQTPANPDYIFRNGRHVRPYYFEFIAHVKNRWAGKTIVDLFTDEFKGRSHDYYVSAVKCGRIRVDGEMVPVSYIVKTSEKISHFLHRHEPPVLTSDVLILQKEPDVVTVCKPASIPVHPCGQYRKNTVVGILEAEHGLAPLFPVHRLDRLVSGLLILARSASKADFFRQQIEGGMIKKQYIARVAGEFPEQEQVVDANINHNAREQRSTAEKGKTACTKFTRLSTNGVHSLVLCEPVTGRTHQIRVHLQHAGYPIANDLLYLSFSIDPMCTNCPDLVPKG
;
A
#
# COMPACT_ATOMS: atom_id res chain seq x y z
N ILE A 1 5.26 18.99 -14.08
CA ILE A 1 6.02 17.96 -14.82
C ILE A 1 4.99 17.20 -15.64
N VAL A 2 4.99 17.39 -16.95
CA VAL A 2 4.15 16.63 -17.88
C VAL A 2 4.77 15.24 -17.96
N TRP A 3 4.09 14.23 -17.43
CA TRP A 3 4.46 12.84 -17.58
C TRP A 3 4.16 12.46 -19.04
N GLN A 4 5.17 12.34 -19.86
CA GLN A 4 5.01 11.69 -21.16
C GLN A 4 4.83 10.21 -20.91
N THR A 5 3.62 9.71 -21.07
CA THR A 5 3.32 8.28 -21.10
C THR A 5 3.98 7.70 -22.35
N PRO A 6 4.85 6.68 -22.24
CA PRO A 6 5.35 5.98 -23.42
C PRO A 6 4.15 5.41 -24.19
N ALA A 7 4.15 5.58 -25.50
CA ALA A 7 3.09 5.08 -26.38
C ALA A 7 2.94 3.55 -26.43
N ASN A 8 3.77 2.81 -25.69
CA ASN A 8 3.71 1.38 -25.54
C ASN A 8 3.87 1.04 -24.05
N PRO A 9 2.90 0.37 -23.41
CA PRO A 9 3.04 -0.02 -22.03
C PRO A 9 4.27 -0.93 -21.90
N ASP A 10 5.21 -0.54 -21.04
CA ASP A 10 6.43 -1.30 -20.75
C ASP A 10 6.12 -2.59 -19.97
N TYR A 11 4.99 -3.23 -20.25
CA TYR A 11 4.56 -4.45 -19.58
C TYR A 11 4.98 -5.69 -20.36
N ILE A 12 5.42 -6.70 -19.62
CA ILE A 12 5.73 -8.05 -20.11
C ILE A 12 4.92 -9.03 -19.28
N PHE A 13 4.17 -9.90 -19.96
CA PHE A 13 3.33 -10.91 -19.31
C PHE A 13 4.06 -12.29 -19.35
N ARG A 14 4.56 -12.74 -18.16
CA ARG A 14 5.23 -14.04 -17.96
C ARG A 14 4.98 -14.49 -16.52
N ASN A 15 4.00 -15.35 -16.28
CA ASN A 15 3.59 -15.76 -14.93
C ASN A 15 3.35 -14.57 -13.97
N GLY A 16 2.83 -13.47 -14.52
CA GLY A 16 2.66 -12.19 -13.86
C GLY A 16 2.81 -11.04 -14.84
N ARG A 17 2.38 -9.85 -14.42
CA ARG A 17 2.60 -8.59 -15.11
C ARG A 17 3.91 -8.00 -14.61
N HIS A 18 4.92 -7.95 -15.46
CA HIS A 18 6.22 -7.35 -15.19
C HIS A 18 6.32 -5.98 -15.85
N VAL A 19 7.04 -5.06 -15.24
CA VAL A 19 7.45 -3.79 -15.85
C VAL A 19 8.86 -3.94 -16.38
N ARG A 20 9.13 -3.54 -17.64
CA ARG A 20 10.50 -3.42 -18.14
C ARG A 20 11.30 -2.50 -17.22
N PRO A 21 12.52 -2.86 -16.81
CA PRO A 21 13.37 -1.98 -16.02
C PRO A 21 13.54 -0.63 -16.69
N TYR A 22 13.48 0.45 -15.91
CA TYR A 22 13.52 1.81 -16.43
C TYR A 22 14.30 2.74 -15.50
N TYR A 23 14.83 3.84 -16.05
CA TYR A 23 15.45 4.88 -15.27
C TYR A 23 14.39 5.81 -14.67
N PHE A 24 14.56 6.17 -13.43
CA PHE A 24 13.66 7.05 -12.71
C PHE A 24 14.43 8.00 -11.80
N GLU A 25 14.06 9.27 -11.83
CA GLU A 25 14.58 10.29 -10.95
C GLU A 25 13.63 10.53 -9.77
N PHE A 26 14.09 10.22 -8.56
CA PHE A 26 13.40 10.65 -7.35
C PHE A 26 13.81 12.07 -7.00
N ILE A 27 12.83 12.92 -6.77
CA ILE A 27 13.03 14.31 -6.39
C ILE A 27 12.38 14.55 -5.03
N ALA A 28 13.12 15.18 -4.13
CA ALA A 28 12.61 15.65 -2.85
C ALA A 28 13.21 17.02 -2.52
N HIS A 29 12.49 17.82 -1.74
CA HIS A 29 13.02 19.06 -1.18
C HIS A 29 13.54 18.81 0.23
N VAL A 30 14.71 19.36 0.54
CA VAL A 30 15.33 19.24 1.85
C VAL A 30 14.45 19.91 2.90
N LYS A 31 13.98 19.10 3.86
CA LYS A 31 13.16 19.53 4.99
C LYS A 31 14.04 20.14 6.07
N ASN A 32 13.48 20.99 6.93
CA ASN A 32 14.21 21.61 8.04
C ASN A 32 14.99 20.59 8.90
N ARG A 33 14.40 19.43 9.19
CA ARG A 33 15.05 18.35 9.97
C ARG A 33 16.20 17.65 9.24
N TRP A 34 16.37 17.88 7.96
CA TRP A 34 17.43 17.30 7.13
C TRP A 34 18.60 18.25 6.93
N ALA A 35 18.33 19.55 7.02
CA ALA A 35 19.35 20.58 6.86
C ALA A 35 20.47 20.42 7.91
N GLY A 36 21.69 20.72 7.51
CA GLY A 36 22.89 20.59 8.35
C GLY A 36 23.53 19.20 8.36
N LYS A 37 22.90 18.18 7.74
CA LYS A 37 23.52 16.87 7.50
C LYS A 37 24.35 16.89 6.23
N THR A 38 25.33 15.98 6.12
CA THR A 38 25.93 15.71 4.81
C THR A 38 24.91 15.04 3.90
N ILE A 39 25.06 15.19 2.59
CA ILE A 39 24.15 14.55 1.60
C ILE A 39 24.16 13.03 1.77
N VAL A 40 25.29 12.41 2.12
CA VAL A 40 25.42 10.98 2.32
C VAL A 40 24.69 10.52 3.59
N ASP A 41 24.91 11.25 4.72
CA ASP A 41 24.25 10.94 6.00
C ASP A 41 22.73 11.09 5.88
N LEU A 42 22.26 12.15 5.21
CA LEU A 42 20.85 12.34 4.92
C LEU A 42 20.24 11.10 4.24
N PHE A 43 20.87 10.63 3.15
CA PHE A 43 20.35 9.48 2.41
C PHE A 43 20.43 8.19 3.22
N THR A 44 21.49 7.99 3.98
CA THR A 44 21.68 6.81 4.85
C THR A 44 20.64 6.74 5.97
N ASP A 45 20.32 7.88 6.58
CA ASP A 45 19.36 7.96 7.69
C ASP A 45 17.91 7.83 7.24
N GLU A 46 17.56 8.50 6.15
CA GLU A 46 16.14 8.64 5.73
C GLU A 46 15.73 7.55 4.72
N PHE A 47 16.66 7.08 3.89
CA PHE A 47 16.37 6.12 2.82
C PHE A 47 17.10 4.78 3.06
N LYS A 48 16.69 4.08 4.10
CA LYS A 48 17.36 2.87 4.64
C LYS A 48 17.44 1.65 3.71
N GLY A 49 17.03 1.76 2.45
CA GLY A 49 17.03 0.65 1.48
C GLY A 49 18.41 0.33 0.88
N ARG A 50 19.46 1.11 1.19
CA ARG A 50 20.80 0.97 0.65
C ARG A 50 21.86 1.27 1.72
N SER A 51 23.07 0.74 1.51
CA SER A 51 24.20 0.99 2.42
C SER A 51 24.77 2.41 2.28
N HIS A 52 25.50 2.84 3.28
CA HIS A 52 26.27 4.09 3.25
C HIS A 52 27.20 4.16 2.03
N ASP A 53 27.97 3.10 1.75
CA ASP A 53 28.90 3.04 0.61
C ASP A 53 28.22 3.17 -0.75
N TYR A 54 26.99 2.64 -0.86
CA TYR A 54 26.17 2.85 -2.04
C TYR A 54 25.89 4.35 -2.25
N TYR A 55 25.54 5.08 -1.19
CA TYR A 55 25.25 6.51 -1.29
C TYR A 55 26.51 7.34 -1.57
N VAL A 56 27.64 6.99 -0.97
CA VAL A 56 28.94 7.59 -1.32
C VAL A 56 29.24 7.43 -2.81
N SER A 57 29.09 6.22 -3.34
CA SER A 57 29.28 5.95 -4.77
C SER A 57 28.26 6.71 -5.63
N ALA A 58 27.00 6.77 -5.23
CA ALA A 58 25.92 7.45 -5.95
C ALA A 58 26.16 8.97 -6.05
N VAL A 59 26.69 9.60 -5.01
CA VAL A 59 27.08 11.01 -5.03
C VAL A 59 28.28 11.22 -5.95
N LYS A 60 29.35 10.41 -5.79
CA LYS A 60 30.57 10.53 -6.59
C LYS A 60 30.32 10.37 -8.10
N CYS A 61 29.42 9.46 -8.51
CA CYS A 61 29.11 9.24 -9.92
C CYS A 61 27.94 10.10 -10.45
N GLY A 62 27.46 11.08 -9.67
CA GLY A 62 26.43 12.03 -10.09
C GLY A 62 25.03 11.46 -10.20
N ARG A 63 24.76 10.26 -9.62
CA ARG A 63 23.38 9.73 -9.50
C ARG A 63 22.57 10.45 -8.42
N ILE A 64 23.25 11.02 -7.42
CA ILE A 64 22.63 11.95 -6.47
C ILE A 64 23.15 13.34 -6.77
N ARG A 65 22.23 14.31 -6.87
CA ARG A 65 22.52 15.69 -7.18
C ARG A 65 21.76 16.63 -6.25
N VAL A 66 22.26 17.83 -6.09
CA VAL A 66 21.61 18.94 -5.38
C VAL A 66 21.37 20.06 -6.40
N ASP A 67 20.14 20.53 -6.52
CA ASP A 67 19.70 21.53 -7.50
C ASP A 67 20.16 21.25 -8.95
N GLY A 68 20.28 19.94 -9.28
CA GLY A 68 20.72 19.47 -10.60
C GLY A 68 22.23 19.31 -10.73
N GLU A 69 23.01 19.79 -9.78
CA GLU A 69 24.47 19.80 -9.82
C GLU A 69 25.11 18.62 -9.03
N MET A 70 26.26 18.17 -9.48
CA MET A 70 27.08 17.24 -8.74
C MET A 70 27.76 17.96 -7.57
N VAL A 71 27.70 17.33 -6.40
CA VAL A 71 28.28 17.88 -5.16
C VAL A 71 29.28 16.88 -4.54
N PRO A 72 30.22 17.34 -3.71
CA PRO A 72 31.12 16.44 -2.98
C PRO A 72 30.34 15.65 -1.91
N VAL A 73 30.86 14.49 -1.52
CA VAL A 73 30.23 13.62 -0.48
C VAL A 73 30.05 14.32 0.88
N SER A 74 30.94 15.31 1.15
CA SER A 74 30.88 16.15 2.36
C SER A 74 29.90 17.33 2.25
N TYR A 75 29.18 17.47 1.15
CA TYR A 75 28.25 18.58 0.97
C TYR A 75 27.17 18.60 2.05
N ILE A 76 27.03 19.73 2.73
CA ILE A 76 26.02 19.93 3.77
C ILE A 76 24.76 20.53 3.12
N VAL A 77 23.65 19.78 3.18
CA VAL A 77 22.40 20.20 2.57
C VAL A 77 21.72 21.33 3.33
N LYS A 78 21.07 22.23 2.60
CA LYS A 78 20.33 23.37 3.13
C LYS A 78 18.84 23.19 2.93
N THR A 79 18.04 23.86 3.77
CA THR A 79 16.56 23.85 3.63
C THR A 79 16.14 24.29 2.24
N SER A 80 15.12 23.61 1.71
CA SER A 80 14.48 23.88 0.42
C SER A 80 15.30 23.51 -0.83
N GLU A 81 16.56 23.12 -0.71
CA GLU A 81 17.30 22.58 -1.86
C GLU A 81 16.59 21.36 -2.44
N LYS A 82 16.66 21.22 -3.76
CA LYS A 82 16.12 20.07 -4.48
C LYS A 82 17.18 18.98 -4.56
N ILE A 83 16.97 17.88 -3.87
CA ILE A 83 17.81 16.68 -4.01
C ILE A 83 17.18 15.71 -4.99
N SER A 84 17.98 15.13 -5.85
CA SER A 84 17.53 14.11 -6.81
C SER A 84 18.39 12.86 -6.73
N HIS A 85 17.75 11.71 -7.00
CA HIS A 85 18.43 10.41 -7.03
C HIS A 85 17.97 9.63 -8.26
N PHE A 86 18.87 9.41 -9.19
CA PHE A 86 18.68 8.63 -10.41
C PHE A 86 18.87 7.14 -10.11
N LEU A 87 17.82 6.35 -10.36
CA LEU A 87 17.82 4.91 -10.14
C LEU A 87 17.35 4.15 -11.36
N HIS A 88 17.96 3.01 -11.61
CA HIS A 88 17.42 1.98 -12.48
C HIS A 88 16.45 1.13 -11.67
N ARG A 89 15.15 1.21 -12.01
CA ARG A 89 14.08 0.57 -11.24
C ARG A 89 13.71 -0.78 -11.81
N HIS A 90 13.53 -1.71 -10.88
CA HIS A 90 12.94 -3.03 -11.11
C HIS A 90 11.72 -3.14 -10.22
N GLU A 91 10.52 -3.08 -10.78
CA GLU A 91 9.31 -3.25 -10.00
C GLU A 91 9.00 -4.73 -9.80
N PRO A 92 8.53 -5.13 -8.60
CA PRO A 92 8.05 -6.49 -8.43
C PRO A 92 6.88 -6.79 -9.38
N PRO A 93 6.77 -8.02 -9.87
CA PRO A 93 5.62 -8.41 -10.68
C PRO A 93 4.33 -8.42 -9.87
N VAL A 94 3.21 -8.25 -10.56
CA VAL A 94 1.86 -8.39 -10.01
C VAL A 94 1.11 -9.45 -10.82
N LEU A 95 -0.08 -9.87 -10.33
CA LEU A 95 -0.92 -10.80 -11.09
C LEU A 95 -1.32 -10.20 -12.44
N THR A 96 -1.55 -11.06 -13.42
CA THR A 96 -1.94 -10.68 -14.79
C THR A 96 -3.40 -10.21 -14.92
N SER A 97 -4.19 -10.34 -13.84
CA SER A 97 -5.60 -9.96 -13.86
C SER A 97 -5.77 -8.49 -14.25
N ASP A 98 -6.72 -8.23 -15.14
CA ASP A 98 -7.04 -6.89 -15.60
C ASP A 98 -7.74 -6.06 -14.52
N VAL A 99 -7.57 -4.75 -14.60
CA VAL A 99 -8.35 -3.79 -13.80
C VAL A 99 -9.67 -3.55 -14.54
N LEU A 100 -10.72 -4.27 -14.12
CA LEU A 100 -12.01 -4.19 -14.77
C LEU A 100 -12.68 -2.84 -14.51
N ILE A 101 -12.97 -2.08 -15.56
CA ILE A 101 -13.74 -0.84 -15.48
C ILE A 101 -15.22 -1.21 -15.38
N LEU A 102 -15.83 -0.93 -14.23
CA LEU A 102 -17.26 -1.19 -13.97
C LEU A 102 -18.14 -0.06 -14.50
N GLN A 103 -17.68 1.19 -14.32
CA GLN A 103 -18.40 2.38 -14.73
C GLN A 103 -17.43 3.51 -15.05
N LYS A 104 -17.72 4.25 -16.12
CA LYS A 104 -16.95 5.41 -16.55
C LYS A 104 -17.87 6.60 -16.72
N GLU A 105 -17.74 7.57 -15.84
CA GLU A 105 -18.48 8.84 -15.84
C GLU A 105 -17.52 10.01 -16.17
N PRO A 106 -18.04 11.20 -16.48
CA PRO A 106 -17.20 12.37 -16.75
C PRO A 106 -16.19 12.68 -15.64
N ASP A 107 -16.63 12.59 -14.37
CA ASP A 107 -15.84 12.97 -13.19
C ASP A 107 -15.27 11.79 -12.38
N VAL A 108 -15.75 10.58 -12.65
CA VAL A 108 -15.48 9.39 -11.82
C VAL A 108 -15.27 8.17 -12.69
N VAL A 109 -14.32 7.32 -12.29
CA VAL A 109 -14.14 5.98 -12.83
C VAL A 109 -14.23 5.00 -11.68
N THR A 110 -15.14 4.03 -11.79
CA THR A 110 -15.31 2.94 -10.83
C THR A 110 -14.75 1.67 -11.43
N VAL A 111 -13.87 1.01 -10.68
CA VAL A 111 -13.20 -0.22 -11.15
C VAL A 111 -13.28 -1.33 -10.12
N CYS A 112 -13.16 -2.56 -10.57
CA CYS A 112 -12.84 -3.71 -9.72
C CYS A 112 -11.33 -3.90 -9.71
N LYS A 113 -10.71 -3.56 -8.58
CA LYS A 113 -9.28 -3.75 -8.39
C LYS A 113 -8.98 -5.24 -8.16
N PRO A 114 -8.11 -5.87 -8.94
CA PRO A 114 -7.65 -7.23 -8.63
C PRO A 114 -6.70 -7.24 -7.41
N ALA A 115 -6.53 -8.42 -6.82
CA ALA A 115 -5.52 -8.64 -5.79
C ALA A 115 -4.10 -8.43 -6.38
N SER A 116 -3.11 -8.28 -5.53
CA SER A 116 -1.68 -8.08 -5.79
C SER A 116 -1.25 -6.70 -6.31
N ILE A 117 -2.16 -5.89 -6.85
CA ILE A 117 -1.88 -4.59 -7.47
C ILE A 117 -2.15 -3.48 -6.46
N PRO A 118 -1.18 -2.61 -6.11
CA PRO A 118 -1.44 -1.42 -5.29
C PRO A 118 -2.26 -0.38 -6.07
N VAL A 119 -3.00 0.47 -5.35
CA VAL A 119 -3.89 1.47 -5.96
C VAL A 119 -3.09 2.55 -6.71
N HIS A 120 -2.05 3.09 -6.08
CA HIS A 120 -1.25 4.21 -6.58
C HIS A 120 0.24 3.99 -6.29
N PRO A 121 1.14 4.78 -6.89
CA PRO A 121 2.57 4.67 -6.66
C PRO A 121 2.94 4.66 -5.18
N CYS A 122 3.55 3.57 -4.72
CA CYS A 122 4.00 3.39 -3.34
C CYS A 122 5.11 2.34 -3.26
N GLY A 123 6.08 2.55 -2.37
CA GLY A 123 7.20 1.63 -2.17
C GLY A 123 7.95 1.32 -3.47
N GLN A 124 7.99 0.07 -3.83
CA GLN A 124 8.67 -0.40 -5.04
C GLN A 124 7.82 -0.24 -6.31
N TYR A 125 6.51 -0.01 -6.19
CA TYR A 125 5.54 0.05 -7.28
C TYR A 125 5.32 1.48 -7.75
N ARG A 126 5.32 1.70 -9.07
CA ARG A 126 4.92 2.95 -9.72
C ARG A 126 4.05 2.69 -10.94
N LYS A 127 4.54 1.93 -11.92
CA LYS A 127 3.81 1.53 -13.13
C LYS A 127 2.86 0.36 -12.82
N ASN A 128 3.31 -0.65 -12.08
CA ASN A 128 2.46 -1.74 -11.57
C ASN A 128 1.50 -1.28 -10.46
N THR A 129 0.65 -0.31 -10.78
CA THR A 129 -0.41 0.22 -9.91
C THR A 129 -1.70 0.33 -10.69
N VAL A 130 -2.85 0.35 -10.03
CA VAL A 130 -4.15 0.52 -10.69
C VAL A 130 -4.15 1.78 -11.56
N VAL A 131 -3.68 2.90 -11.01
CA VAL A 131 -3.62 4.18 -11.74
C VAL A 131 -2.72 4.08 -12.97
N GLY A 132 -1.51 3.49 -12.80
CA GLY A 132 -0.56 3.34 -13.89
C GLY A 132 -1.06 2.40 -15.01
N ILE A 133 -1.73 1.31 -14.64
CA ILE A 133 -2.32 0.36 -15.60
C ILE A 133 -3.46 1.02 -16.37
N LEU A 134 -4.38 1.71 -15.69
CA LEU A 134 -5.49 2.41 -16.34
C LEU A 134 -5.02 3.53 -17.27
N GLU A 135 -3.95 4.22 -16.90
CA GLU A 135 -3.32 5.21 -17.80
C GLU A 135 -2.71 4.54 -19.03
N ALA A 136 -1.90 3.49 -18.83
CA ALA A 136 -1.18 2.85 -19.91
C ALA A 136 -2.08 2.08 -20.89
N GLU A 137 -3.09 1.36 -20.39
CA GLU A 137 -3.95 0.47 -21.20
C GLU A 137 -5.23 1.13 -21.68
N HIS A 138 -5.74 2.15 -20.95
CA HIS A 138 -7.02 2.79 -21.27
C HIS A 138 -6.92 4.30 -21.54
N GLY A 139 -5.71 4.88 -21.46
CA GLY A 139 -5.51 6.33 -21.64
C GLY A 139 -6.23 7.17 -20.58
N LEU A 140 -6.50 6.61 -19.42
CA LEU A 140 -7.23 7.28 -18.35
C LEU A 140 -6.24 8.01 -17.42
N ALA A 141 -6.00 9.28 -17.70
CA ALA A 141 -5.21 10.19 -16.86
C ALA A 141 -5.77 11.61 -16.96
N PRO A 142 -5.64 12.44 -15.90
CA PRO A 142 -5.21 12.05 -14.55
C PRO A 142 -6.29 11.29 -13.79
N LEU A 143 -5.87 10.41 -12.86
CA LEU A 143 -6.76 9.71 -11.94
C LEU A 143 -6.32 9.96 -10.48
N PHE A 144 -7.29 10.28 -9.64
CA PHE A 144 -7.09 10.61 -8.23
C PHE A 144 -7.84 9.57 -7.36
N PRO A 145 -7.12 8.67 -6.67
CA PRO A 145 -7.76 7.71 -5.77
C PRO A 145 -8.50 8.43 -4.64
N VAL A 146 -9.78 8.12 -4.48
CA VAL A 146 -10.65 8.64 -3.42
C VAL A 146 -10.41 7.91 -2.11
N HIS A 147 -10.16 6.62 -2.20
CA HIS A 147 -9.78 5.74 -1.11
C HIS A 147 -8.77 4.70 -1.61
N ARG A 148 -8.28 3.88 -0.72
CA ARG A 148 -7.34 2.81 -1.07
C ARG A 148 -7.81 1.47 -0.54
N LEU A 149 -7.44 0.41 -1.25
CA LEU A 149 -7.46 -0.97 -0.79
C LEU A 149 -6.02 -1.44 -0.62
N ASP A 150 -5.80 -2.34 0.31
CA ASP A 150 -4.49 -2.98 0.47
C ASP A 150 -4.09 -3.71 -0.82
N ARG A 151 -2.79 -3.87 -1.05
CA ARG A 151 -2.27 -4.49 -2.28
C ARG A 151 -2.88 -5.87 -2.55
N LEU A 152 -3.02 -6.71 -1.53
CA LEU A 152 -3.54 -8.07 -1.64
C LEU A 152 -5.08 -8.15 -1.63
N VAL A 153 -5.78 -7.05 -1.37
CA VAL A 153 -7.25 -6.98 -1.36
C VAL A 153 -7.77 -6.68 -2.74
N SER A 154 -8.84 -7.34 -3.15
CA SER A 154 -9.61 -7.07 -4.38
C SER A 154 -10.93 -6.38 -4.06
N GLY A 155 -11.55 -5.75 -5.07
CA GLY A 155 -12.89 -5.19 -4.95
C GLY A 155 -13.03 -3.77 -5.50
N LEU A 156 -14.15 -3.15 -5.14
CA LEU A 156 -14.57 -1.86 -5.66
C LEU A 156 -13.59 -0.74 -5.29
N LEU A 157 -13.18 0.03 -6.29
CA LEU A 157 -12.34 1.20 -6.12
C LEU A 157 -12.89 2.36 -6.93
N ILE A 158 -12.98 3.53 -6.30
CA ILE A 158 -13.44 4.77 -6.92
C ILE A 158 -12.25 5.68 -7.16
N LEU A 159 -12.16 6.19 -8.39
CA LEU A 159 -11.11 7.09 -8.84
C LEU A 159 -11.78 8.36 -9.38
N ALA A 160 -11.43 9.52 -8.87
CA ALA A 160 -11.88 10.80 -9.40
C ALA A 160 -11.00 11.21 -10.59
N ARG A 161 -11.57 12.00 -11.51
CA ARG A 161 -10.86 12.53 -12.67
C ARG A 161 -10.33 13.95 -12.47
N SER A 162 -10.60 14.53 -11.29
CA SER A 162 -10.06 15.82 -10.87
C SER A 162 -9.72 15.83 -9.39
N ALA A 163 -8.80 16.72 -8.99
CA ALA A 163 -8.44 16.89 -7.59
C ALA A 163 -9.62 17.42 -6.76
N SER A 164 -10.44 18.30 -7.29
CA SER A 164 -11.63 18.84 -6.63
C SER A 164 -12.66 17.74 -6.35
N LYS A 165 -12.89 16.85 -7.33
CA LYS A 165 -13.81 15.72 -7.14
C LYS A 165 -13.28 14.71 -6.13
N ALA A 166 -11.97 14.45 -6.13
CA ALA A 166 -11.34 13.62 -5.12
C ALA A 166 -11.49 14.21 -3.71
N ASP A 167 -11.33 15.52 -3.58
CA ASP A 167 -11.50 16.24 -2.32
C ASP A 167 -12.94 16.17 -1.81
N PHE A 168 -13.92 16.36 -2.69
CA PHE A 168 -15.34 16.18 -2.38
C PHE A 168 -15.62 14.80 -1.77
N PHE A 169 -15.15 13.72 -2.43
CA PHE A 169 -15.35 12.36 -1.91
C PHE A 169 -14.61 12.13 -0.58
N ARG A 170 -13.41 12.70 -0.44
CA ARG A 170 -12.66 12.59 0.82
C ARG A 170 -13.45 13.20 1.98
N GLN A 171 -14.05 14.38 1.79
CA GLN A 171 -14.90 15.01 2.80
C GLN A 171 -16.12 14.15 3.14
N GLN A 172 -16.76 13.51 2.15
CA GLN A 172 -17.88 12.58 2.40
C GLN A 172 -17.44 11.36 3.21
N ILE A 173 -16.25 10.82 2.95
CA ILE A 173 -15.69 9.69 3.71
C ILE A 173 -15.37 10.12 5.14
N GLU A 174 -14.73 11.26 5.33
CA GLU A 174 -14.36 11.83 6.63
C GLU A 174 -15.61 12.18 7.46
N GLY A 175 -16.66 12.67 6.81
CA GLY A 175 -17.96 12.95 7.42
C GLY A 175 -18.81 11.71 7.72
N GLY A 176 -18.32 10.50 7.42
CA GLY A 176 -19.03 9.25 7.67
C GLY A 176 -20.25 8.99 6.76
N MET A 177 -20.38 9.76 5.66
CA MET A 177 -21.51 9.66 4.74
C MET A 177 -21.40 8.45 3.80
N ILE A 178 -20.24 7.78 3.74
CA ILE A 178 -20.00 6.63 2.88
C ILE A 178 -19.89 5.36 3.73
N LYS A 179 -20.79 4.41 3.49
CA LYS A 179 -20.72 3.08 4.08
C LYS A 179 -19.79 2.19 3.26
N LYS A 180 -18.89 1.50 3.95
CA LYS A 180 -17.96 0.55 3.34
C LYS A 180 -18.26 -0.85 3.85
N GLN A 181 -18.34 -1.81 2.93
CA GLN A 181 -18.59 -3.21 3.25
C GLN A 181 -17.54 -4.08 2.56
N TYR A 182 -17.07 -5.08 3.29
CA TYR A 182 -16.11 -6.06 2.81
C TYR A 182 -16.58 -7.46 3.18
N ILE A 183 -16.17 -8.45 2.40
CA ILE A 183 -16.34 -9.86 2.75
C ILE A 183 -14.97 -10.46 3.02
N ALA A 184 -14.83 -11.11 4.16
CA ALA A 184 -13.61 -11.82 4.53
C ALA A 184 -13.91 -13.30 4.79
N ARG A 185 -13.02 -14.20 4.32
CA ARG A 185 -12.98 -15.59 4.78
C ARG A 185 -12.02 -15.67 5.94
N VAL A 186 -12.52 -16.04 7.11
CA VAL A 186 -11.76 -16.16 8.35
C VAL A 186 -11.55 -17.62 8.73
N ALA A 187 -10.49 -17.90 9.48
CA ALA A 187 -10.24 -19.19 10.07
C ALA A 187 -11.18 -19.39 11.30
N GLY A 188 -11.72 -20.60 11.42
CA GLY A 188 -12.61 -20.97 12.51
C GLY A 188 -14.08 -20.65 12.25
N GLU A 189 -14.90 -21.08 13.22
CA GLU A 189 -16.35 -20.83 13.24
C GLU A 189 -16.64 -19.48 13.93
N PHE A 190 -16.84 -18.42 13.15
CA PHE A 190 -17.15 -17.09 13.66
C PHE A 190 -18.52 -17.09 14.37
N PRO A 191 -18.70 -16.34 15.49
CA PRO A 191 -19.97 -16.29 16.23
C PRO A 191 -21.16 -15.90 15.33
N GLU A 192 -22.35 -16.44 15.67
CA GLU A 192 -23.56 -16.12 14.93
C GLU A 192 -24.06 -14.70 15.19
N GLN A 193 -23.91 -14.24 16.42
CA GLN A 193 -24.28 -12.89 16.81
C GLN A 193 -23.28 -11.88 16.22
N GLU A 194 -23.80 -10.69 15.87
CA GLU A 194 -22.98 -9.57 15.45
C GLU A 194 -21.88 -9.30 16.51
N GLN A 195 -20.65 -9.12 16.04
CA GLN A 195 -19.50 -8.75 16.87
C GLN A 195 -19.08 -7.32 16.55
N VAL A 196 -18.89 -6.51 17.57
CA VAL A 196 -18.32 -5.16 17.43
C VAL A 196 -16.94 -5.16 18.07
N VAL A 197 -15.91 -4.90 17.27
CA VAL A 197 -14.53 -4.76 17.77
C VAL A 197 -14.20 -3.28 17.81
N ASP A 198 -14.08 -2.75 19.02
CA ASP A 198 -13.65 -1.39 19.30
C ASP A 198 -12.25 -1.45 19.95
N ALA A 199 -11.23 -1.51 19.13
CA ALA A 199 -9.85 -1.65 19.56
C ALA A 199 -8.95 -0.69 18.77
N ASN A 200 -8.17 0.12 19.50
CA ASN A 200 -7.26 1.08 18.90
C ASN A 200 -6.22 0.38 18.04
N ILE A 201 -5.83 1.00 16.91
CA ILE A 201 -4.84 0.44 16.00
C ILE A 201 -3.59 1.31 15.93
N ASN A 202 -2.45 0.69 16.18
CA ASN A 202 -1.13 1.24 15.97
C ASN A 202 -0.52 0.64 14.70
N HIS A 203 -0.04 1.48 13.78
CA HIS A 203 0.63 1.04 12.56
C HIS A 203 2.13 1.31 12.63
N ASN A 204 2.92 0.24 12.58
CA ASN A 204 4.37 0.32 12.45
C ASN A 204 4.75 0.34 10.95
N ALA A 205 5.07 1.52 10.44
CA ALA A 205 5.44 1.71 9.04
C ALA A 205 6.76 1.00 8.65
N ARG A 206 7.65 0.69 9.62
CA ARG A 206 8.90 -0.03 9.36
C ARG A 206 8.64 -1.51 9.13
N GLU A 207 7.78 -2.11 9.94
CA GLU A 207 7.40 -3.52 9.86
C GLU A 207 6.26 -3.75 8.86
N GLN A 208 5.65 -2.70 8.31
CA GLN A 208 4.47 -2.77 7.45
C GLN A 208 3.31 -3.54 8.11
N ARG A 209 3.23 -3.50 9.44
CA ARG A 209 2.27 -4.22 10.26
C ARG A 209 1.50 -3.28 11.17
N SER A 210 0.25 -3.63 11.46
CA SER A 210 -0.57 -2.95 12.48
C SER A 210 -0.89 -3.90 13.63
N THR A 211 -1.07 -3.36 14.83
CA THR A 211 -1.42 -4.12 16.04
C THR A 211 -2.60 -3.47 16.75
N ALA A 212 -3.41 -4.28 17.46
CA ALA A 212 -4.50 -3.82 18.30
C ALA A 212 -3.96 -3.42 19.67
N GLU A 213 -3.37 -2.23 19.78
CA GLU A 213 -2.74 -1.70 20.99
C GLU A 213 -3.01 -0.20 21.14
N LYS A 214 -2.17 0.49 21.92
CA LYS A 214 -2.20 1.95 22.02
C LYS A 214 -2.00 2.59 20.65
N GLY A 215 -3.04 3.19 20.09
CA GLY A 215 -3.02 3.76 18.76
C GLY A 215 -4.21 4.68 18.50
N LYS A 216 -4.59 4.79 17.24
CA LYS A 216 -5.76 5.58 16.82
C LYS A 216 -7.03 4.75 17.02
N THR A 217 -8.09 5.39 17.51
CA THR A 217 -9.42 4.79 17.66
C THR A 217 -9.87 4.12 16.37
N ALA A 218 -10.34 2.89 16.49
CA ALA A 218 -10.83 2.10 15.37
C ALA A 218 -11.98 1.20 15.82
N CYS A 219 -13.04 1.14 15.01
CA CYS A 219 -14.22 0.33 15.28
C CYS A 219 -14.66 -0.37 14.00
N THR A 220 -14.98 -1.67 14.09
CA THR A 220 -15.49 -2.49 12.98
C THR A 220 -16.61 -3.41 13.49
N LYS A 221 -17.69 -3.50 12.72
CA LYS A 221 -18.75 -4.48 12.95
C LYS A 221 -18.53 -5.69 12.05
N PHE A 222 -18.83 -6.86 12.57
CA PHE A 222 -18.70 -8.14 11.88
C PHE A 222 -19.97 -8.96 12.02
N THR A 223 -20.46 -9.48 10.90
CA THR A 223 -21.63 -10.37 10.86
C THR A 223 -21.27 -11.63 10.09
N ARG A 224 -21.48 -12.81 10.68
CA ARG A 224 -21.28 -14.08 9.99
C ARG A 224 -22.35 -14.25 8.89
N LEU A 225 -21.90 -14.49 7.66
CA LEU A 225 -22.77 -14.80 6.53
C LEU A 225 -22.99 -16.30 6.39
N SER A 226 -21.94 -17.09 6.57
CA SER A 226 -21.98 -18.55 6.51
C SER A 226 -20.75 -19.16 7.18
N THR A 227 -20.82 -20.46 7.49
CA THR A 227 -19.69 -21.24 7.99
C THR A 227 -19.74 -22.67 7.48
N ASN A 228 -18.59 -23.32 7.39
CA ASN A 228 -18.44 -24.77 7.18
C ASN A 228 -17.77 -25.47 8.37
N GLY A 229 -17.71 -24.81 9.53
CA GLY A 229 -17.04 -25.30 10.73
C GLY A 229 -15.53 -25.04 10.78
N VAL A 230 -14.85 -24.99 9.63
CA VAL A 230 -13.40 -24.74 9.52
C VAL A 230 -13.12 -23.27 9.18
N HIS A 231 -13.95 -22.70 8.35
CA HIS A 231 -13.88 -21.30 7.93
C HIS A 231 -15.28 -20.65 7.96
N SER A 232 -15.30 -19.35 8.15
CA SER A 232 -16.51 -18.55 8.04
C SER A 232 -16.36 -17.45 7.01
N LEU A 233 -17.47 -17.12 6.30
CA LEU A 233 -17.58 -15.90 5.55
C LEU A 233 -18.20 -14.83 6.45
N VAL A 234 -17.53 -13.68 6.55
CA VAL A 234 -17.88 -12.60 7.46
C VAL A 234 -18.05 -11.30 6.68
N LEU A 235 -19.20 -10.65 6.85
CA LEU A 235 -19.39 -9.26 6.43
C LEU A 235 -18.67 -8.35 7.42
N CYS A 236 -17.85 -7.45 6.90
CA CYS A 236 -17.05 -6.51 7.68
C CYS A 236 -17.48 -5.08 7.33
N GLU A 237 -17.91 -4.32 8.33
CA GLU A 237 -18.38 -2.94 8.18
C GLU A 237 -17.50 -2.00 9.04
N PRO A 238 -16.39 -1.49 8.48
CA PRO A 238 -15.51 -0.59 9.22
C PRO A 238 -16.15 0.79 9.39
N VAL A 239 -16.38 1.20 10.63
CA VAL A 239 -16.86 2.55 10.99
C VAL A 239 -15.74 3.58 10.81
N THR A 240 -14.52 3.20 11.09
CA THR A 240 -13.29 3.99 10.87
C THR A 240 -12.48 3.41 9.71
N GLY A 241 -11.37 4.06 9.33
CA GLY A 241 -10.51 3.61 8.23
C GLY A 241 -9.03 3.67 8.59
N ARG A 242 -8.52 2.69 9.36
CA ARG A 242 -7.10 2.59 9.71
C ARG A 242 -6.40 1.55 8.82
N THR A 243 -5.10 1.69 8.71
CA THR A 243 -4.27 0.73 7.94
C THR A 243 -4.44 -0.67 8.50
N HIS A 244 -4.77 -1.64 7.65
CA HIS A 244 -5.01 -3.05 7.99
C HIS A 244 -6.15 -3.27 9.01
N GLN A 245 -7.08 -2.33 9.19
CA GLN A 245 -8.06 -2.34 10.29
C GLN A 245 -8.84 -3.66 10.38
N ILE A 246 -9.48 -4.10 9.30
CA ILE A 246 -10.27 -5.34 9.29
C ILE A 246 -9.40 -6.55 9.63
N ARG A 247 -8.19 -6.59 9.08
CA ARG A 247 -7.23 -7.69 9.28
C ARG A 247 -6.81 -7.83 10.74
N VAL A 248 -6.48 -6.69 11.37
CA VAL A 248 -6.07 -6.61 12.78
C VAL A 248 -7.24 -6.91 13.71
N HIS A 249 -8.42 -6.35 13.44
CA HIS A 249 -9.60 -6.59 14.27
C HIS A 249 -10.06 -8.05 14.22
N LEU A 250 -10.02 -8.70 13.05
CA LEU A 250 -10.32 -10.12 12.92
C LEU A 250 -9.29 -11.00 13.64
N GLN A 251 -8.00 -10.66 13.56
CA GLN A 251 -6.97 -11.34 14.36
C GLN A 251 -7.19 -11.15 15.86
N HIS A 252 -7.47 -9.92 16.30
CA HIS A 252 -7.74 -9.58 17.69
C HIS A 252 -8.95 -10.33 18.26
N ALA A 253 -9.98 -10.52 17.43
CA ALA A 253 -11.18 -11.30 17.78
C ALA A 253 -10.93 -12.82 17.77
N GLY A 254 -9.74 -13.30 17.41
CA GLY A 254 -9.41 -14.72 17.34
C GLY A 254 -9.79 -15.41 16.03
N TYR A 255 -10.26 -14.68 15.02
CA TYR A 255 -10.70 -15.19 13.72
C TYR A 255 -9.93 -14.54 12.57
N PRO A 256 -8.61 -14.78 12.43
CA PRO A 256 -7.81 -14.13 11.39
C PRO A 256 -8.27 -14.52 9.99
N ILE A 257 -8.00 -13.65 9.00
CA ILE A 257 -8.30 -13.94 7.59
C ILE A 257 -7.49 -15.16 7.14
N ALA A 258 -8.15 -16.14 6.56
CA ALA A 258 -7.65 -17.49 6.33
C ALA A 258 -6.40 -17.60 5.45
N ASN A 259 -6.10 -16.58 4.61
CA ASN A 259 -4.92 -16.56 3.74
C ASN A 259 -4.03 -15.31 3.96
N ASP A 260 -4.19 -14.64 5.08
CA ASP A 260 -3.39 -13.46 5.42
C ASP A 260 -2.18 -13.84 6.26
N LEU A 261 -1.10 -14.26 5.61
CA LEU A 261 0.12 -14.75 6.28
C LEU A 261 0.72 -13.76 7.28
N LEU A 262 0.45 -12.46 7.13
CA LEU A 262 0.95 -11.44 8.06
C LEU A 262 0.22 -11.48 9.42
N TYR A 263 -1.06 -11.86 9.41
CA TYR A 263 -1.94 -11.85 10.59
C TYR A 263 -2.49 -13.23 10.96
N LEU A 264 -2.16 -14.29 10.19
CA LEU A 264 -2.64 -15.65 10.43
C LEU A 264 -1.99 -16.32 11.64
N SER A 265 -0.83 -15.82 12.12
CA SER A 265 -0.20 -16.36 13.33
C SER A 265 -1.15 -16.16 14.52
N PHE A 266 -1.74 -17.26 14.96
CA PHE A 266 -2.34 -17.33 16.27
C PHE A 266 -1.27 -16.97 17.30
N SER A 267 -1.61 -16.17 18.31
CA SER A 267 -0.90 -16.25 19.59
C SER A 267 -1.11 -17.67 20.07
N ILE A 268 -0.17 -18.56 19.78
CA ILE A 268 -0.10 -19.86 20.42
C ILE A 268 0.08 -19.53 21.88
N ASP A 269 -0.96 -19.80 22.68
CA ASP A 269 -0.84 -19.81 24.13
C ASP A 269 0.34 -20.74 24.44
N PRO A 270 1.40 -20.32 25.16
CA PRO A 270 2.56 -21.15 25.44
C PRO A 270 2.23 -22.48 26.17
N MET A 271 0.99 -22.67 26.58
CA MET A 271 0.52 -23.87 27.26
C MET A 271 -0.09 -24.96 26.36
N CYS A 272 -0.23 -24.76 25.06
CA CYS A 272 -0.71 -25.83 24.17
C CYS A 272 0.47 -26.65 23.64
N THR A 273 0.99 -27.57 24.42
CA THR A 273 2.10 -28.50 24.08
C THR A 273 1.68 -29.67 23.17
N ASN A 274 0.45 -29.70 22.64
CA ASN A 274 -0.07 -30.86 21.88
C ASN A 274 -0.78 -30.47 20.59
N CYS A 275 -0.12 -29.74 19.69
CA CYS A 275 -0.54 -29.68 18.28
C CYS A 275 0.60 -30.21 17.41
N PRO A 276 0.49 -31.42 16.84
CA PRO A 276 1.46 -31.90 15.87
C PRO A 276 1.21 -31.25 14.50
N ASP A 277 2.30 -30.74 13.92
CA ASP A 277 2.54 -30.55 12.49
C ASP A 277 1.67 -29.59 11.69
N LEU A 278 2.01 -28.28 11.73
CA LEU A 278 1.77 -27.36 10.61
C LEU A 278 3.01 -26.47 10.40
N VAL A 279 4.13 -27.08 10.09
CA VAL A 279 5.29 -26.38 9.52
C VAL A 279 5.31 -26.68 8.03
N PRO A 280 5.14 -25.72 7.13
CA PRO A 280 5.46 -25.93 5.73
C PRO A 280 6.97 -26.12 5.61
N LYS A 281 7.39 -27.31 5.19
CA LYS A 281 8.76 -27.55 4.74
C LYS A 281 8.94 -26.94 3.35
N GLY A 282 9.99 -26.12 3.20
CA GLY A 282 10.61 -25.77 1.93
C GLY A 282 10.14 -24.50 1.27
#